data_ac2221e154cfeedfde3e27761bc55b4a
#
_entry.id   ac2221e154cfeedfde3e27761bc55b4a
#
_cell.length_a   1.000
_cell.length_b   1.000
_cell.length_c   1.000
_cell.angle_alpha   90.00
_cell.angle_beta   90.00
_cell.angle_gamma   90.00
#
_symmetry.space_group_name_H-M   'P 1'
#
loop_
_entity.id
_entity.type
_entity.pdbx_description
1 polymer ?
#
loop_
_entity_poly.entity_id
_entity_poly.type
_entity_poly.pdbx_seq_one_letter_code
_entity_poly.pdbx_strand_id
1 'polypeptide(L)'
;VYKRQIVYRYIGPVVVLAFSVLVICLNFSMMSDRVLWGDEAFSANTAHKSVGGILQVLYYWDNHPPLYYYWLKLFGTLFGFSVPVFHLASLVPFAIGIVLALTVIRKHFGMLPATFFVMISGLGQACLEYNLEVRMYALAFLCVMGCFYCSYRVIEDGTRKTWTGMVLWALGAAYSHYYALVAVGIMMFFTGVAVWIKYRGKTWRKGVLAIVAFLIGYAPWLYFFYAGLKNVSRGWWMTEILGLDKSLEIVMGGRRMNVIVFPLLLVLLIVTLVADSSLFSMGEEGIRLQKPSVKRWSDKTYDMVVGACTILGTLAFAYLLSVVMAPMLAQRYLYPLSAVAIMMLVIGSSRVLELVAELENRSWKGLGLSAQLLFVLLLLVMFGMGIQNYRESYGSYEQQKVETDKTLDLIGTPEEDVQMVTNGVKHLGWTVLYYYYPDNEIVNGDYNQAESDRFWYFTPDAMSDEAVAGLQQDGYRVTDYGQMQLAQYPFYLYYIEAVQPASFAKSR
;
A
#
# COMPACT_ATOMS: atom_id res chain seq x y z
N VAL A 1 -7.32 40.83 -15.30
CA VAL A 1 -6.46 39.86 -16.00
C VAL A 1 -5.12 39.72 -15.29
N TYR A 2 -4.36 40.79 -15.04
CA TYR A 2 -3.00 40.77 -14.44
C TYR A 2 -2.96 40.13 -13.02
N LYS A 3 -3.92 40.47 -12.13
CA LYS A 3 -3.99 39.90 -10.77
C LYS A 3 -4.31 38.39 -10.82
N ARG A 4 -5.13 37.89 -11.75
CA ARG A 4 -5.38 36.45 -11.95
C ARG A 4 -4.11 35.71 -12.40
N GLN A 5 -3.31 36.32 -13.31
CA GLN A 5 -2.05 35.72 -13.75
C GLN A 5 -1.02 35.59 -12.62
N ILE A 6 -0.93 36.53 -11.70
CA ILE A 6 -0.03 36.46 -10.52
C ILE A 6 -0.46 35.33 -9.60
N VAL A 7 -1.76 35.19 -9.28
CA VAL A 7 -2.28 34.13 -8.41
C VAL A 7 -1.97 32.75 -8.98
N TYR A 8 -2.26 32.52 -10.24
CA TYR A 8 -2.02 31.20 -10.87
C TYR A 8 -0.53 30.89 -11.08
N ARG A 9 0.27 31.90 -11.36
CA ARG A 9 1.71 31.70 -11.69
C ARG A 9 2.60 31.56 -10.45
N TYR A 10 2.26 32.24 -9.34
CA TYR A 10 3.14 32.30 -8.17
C TYR A 10 2.49 31.79 -6.89
N ILE A 11 1.28 32.19 -6.55
CA ILE A 11 0.63 31.83 -5.28
C ILE A 11 0.19 30.36 -5.30
N GLY A 12 -0.44 29.89 -6.37
CA GLY A 12 -0.90 28.52 -6.46
C GLY A 12 0.20 27.46 -6.26
N PRO A 13 1.35 27.56 -6.98
CA PRO A 13 2.47 26.63 -6.77
C PRO A 13 3.02 26.66 -5.33
N VAL A 14 3.10 27.82 -4.70
CA VAL A 14 3.56 27.96 -3.30
C VAL A 14 2.58 27.27 -2.35
N VAL A 15 1.28 27.48 -2.52
CA VAL A 15 0.26 26.84 -1.68
C VAL A 15 0.30 25.30 -1.81
N VAL A 16 0.38 24.78 -3.05
CA VAL A 16 0.45 23.34 -3.27
C VAL A 16 1.75 22.74 -2.74
N LEU A 17 2.87 23.47 -2.87
CA LEU A 17 4.14 23.03 -2.29
C LEU A 17 4.06 23.00 -0.76
N ALA A 18 3.58 24.06 -0.12
CA ALA A 18 3.41 24.14 1.34
C ALA A 18 2.48 23.01 1.85
N PHE A 19 1.37 22.76 1.13
CA PHE A 19 0.47 21.67 1.42
C PHE A 19 1.17 20.29 1.29
N SER A 20 1.97 20.10 0.25
CA SER A 20 2.72 18.85 0.05
C SER A 20 3.76 18.62 1.15
N VAL A 21 4.46 19.68 1.57
CA VAL A 21 5.38 19.61 2.71
C VAL A 21 4.62 19.27 4.00
N LEU A 22 3.48 19.91 4.25
CA LEU A 22 2.63 19.60 5.41
C LEU A 22 2.25 18.11 5.42
N VAL A 23 1.78 17.58 4.30
CA VAL A 23 1.36 16.17 4.16
C VAL A 23 2.52 15.21 4.41
N ILE A 24 3.72 15.51 3.89
CA ILE A 24 4.93 14.70 4.17
C ILE A 24 5.28 14.78 5.66
N CYS A 25 5.25 15.97 6.28
CA CYS A 25 5.53 16.14 7.70
C CYS A 25 4.53 15.37 8.59
N LEU A 26 3.24 15.36 8.23
CA LEU A 26 2.23 14.60 8.97
C LEU A 26 2.48 13.09 8.89
N ASN A 27 2.84 12.56 7.72
CA ASN A 27 3.21 11.15 7.60
C ASN A 27 4.51 10.84 8.36
N PHE A 28 5.52 11.74 8.28
CA PHE A 28 6.78 11.59 9.00
C PHE A 28 6.59 11.60 10.52
N SER A 29 5.69 12.44 11.05
CA SER A 29 5.43 12.52 12.50
C SER A 29 4.86 11.23 13.08
N MET A 30 4.12 10.44 12.29
CA MET A 30 3.62 9.13 12.74
C MET A 30 4.70 8.03 12.75
N MET A 31 5.86 8.27 12.14
CA MET A 31 6.90 7.25 12.02
C MET A 31 7.52 6.88 13.38
N SER A 32 7.68 7.86 14.30
CA SER A 32 8.26 7.64 15.61
C SER A 32 7.36 6.84 16.55
N ASP A 33 6.05 6.83 16.28
CA ASP A 33 5.06 6.21 17.15
C ASP A 33 4.62 4.82 16.63
N ARG A 34 5.24 4.35 15.56
CA ARG A 34 4.99 3.00 15.04
C ARG A 34 5.94 1.98 15.63
N VAL A 35 5.38 0.81 15.92
CA VAL A 35 6.07 -0.39 16.39
C VAL A 35 5.89 -1.50 15.34
N LEU A 36 6.84 -2.43 15.26
CA LEU A 36 6.75 -3.51 14.29
C LEU A 36 5.77 -4.58 14.74
N TRP A 37 4.69 -4.77 14.01
CA TRP A 37 3.82 -5.93 14.17
C TRP A 37 4.33 -7.14 13.36
N GLY A 38 3.69 -8.30 13.48
CA GLY A 38 4.17 -9.58 12.95
C GLY A 38 4.77 -9.58 11.56
N ASP A 39 4.04 -9.09 10.55
CA ASP A 39 4.54 -9.06 9.17
C ASP A 39 5.66 -8.03 8.98
N GLU A 40 5.64 -6.92 9.73
CA GLU A 40 6.71 -5.92 9.70
C GLU A 40 7.99 -6.45 10.35
N ALA A 41 7.87 -7.09 11.51
CA ALA A 41 8.98 -7.76 12.18
C ALA A 41 9.57 -8.89 11.30
N PHE A 42 8.73 -9.66 10.60
CA PHE A 42 9.18 -10.63 9.61
C PHE A 42 10.02 -9.97 8.50
N SER A 43 9.56 -8.83 7.98
CA SER A 43 10.28 -8.10 6.94
C SER A 43 11.61 -7.55 7.45
N ALA A 44 11.64 -7.00 8.67
CA ALA A 44 12.83 -6.50 9.33
C ALA A 44 13.85 -7.63 9.57
N ASN A 45 13.43 -8.75 10.16
CA ASN A 45 14.28 -9.93 10.38
C ASN A 45 14.83 -10.49 9.06
N THR A 46 14.03 -10.47 7.99
CA THR A 46 14.48 -10.90 6.66
C THR A 46 15.53 -9.96 6.08
N ALA A 47 15.40 -8.65 6.29
CA ALA A 47 16.36 -7.66 5.81
C ALA A 47 17.75 -7.78 6.48
N HIS A 48 17.83 -8.29 7.70
CA HIS A 48 19.11 -8.59 8.38
C HIS A 48 19.91 -9.70 7.69
N LYS A 49 19.26 -10.62 6.99
CA LYS A 49 19.93 -11.77 6.35
C LYS A 49 20.82 -11.34 5.18
N SER A 50 21.74 -12.22 4.77
CA SER A 50 22.53 -12.03 3.55
C SER A 50 21.63 -11.96 2.31
N VAL A 51 22.17 -11.47 1.18
CA VAL A 51 21.43 -11.42 -0.10
C VAL A 51 20.87 -12.79 -0.50
N GLY A 52 21.68 -13.85 -0.37
CA GLY A 52 21.22 -15.22 -0.61
C GLY A 52 20.25 -15.73 0.46
N GLY A 53 20.44 -15.34 1.72
CA GLY A 53 19.55 -15.67 2.83
C GLY A 53 18.14 -15.11 2.64
N ILE A 54 17.99 -13.90 2.07
CA ILE A 54 16.70 -13.36 1.69
C ILE A 54 15.99 -14.28 0.68
N LEU A 55 16.69 -14.72 -0.39
CA LEU A 55 16.10 -15.62 -1.38
C LEU A 55 15.70 -16.97 -0.76
N GLN A 56 16.43 -17.49 0.20
CA GLN A 56 16.07 -18.71 0.93
C GLN A 56 14.77 -18.52 1.73
N VAL A 57 14.63 -17.39 2.45
CA VAL A 57 13.38 -17.06 3.16
C VAL A 57 12.20 -16.99 2.22
N LEU A 58 12.35 -16.28 1.08
CA LEU A 58 11.30 -16.13 0.08
C LEU A 58 10.93 -17.43 -0.61
N TYR A 59 11.84 -18.38 -0.69
CA TYR A 59 11.56 -19.70 -1.27
C TYR A 59 10.79 -20.62 -0.32
N TYR A 60 11.16 -20.63 0.96
CA TYR A 60 10.65 -21.63 1.91
C TYR A 60 9.50 -21.11 2.79
N TRP A 61 9.48 -19.81 3.11
CA TRP A 61 8.64 -19.28 4.18
C TRP A 61 7.72 -18.13 3.77
N ASP A 62 8.02 -17.42 2.68
CA ASP A 62 7.24 -16.27 2.25
C ASP A 62 6.73 -16.44 0.82
N ASN A 63 5.62 -15.76 0.53
CA ASN A 63 4.98 -15.80 -0.79
C ASN A 63 5.05 -14.44 -1.52
N HIS A 64 5.94 -13.52 -1.08
CA HIS A 64 6.04 -12.19 -1.68
C HIS A 64 7.27 -12.05 -2.57
N PRO A 65 7.21 -11.15 -3.60
CA PRO A 65 8.36 -10.85 -4.43
C PRO A 65 9.49 -10.13 -3.70
N PRO A 66 10.74 -10.12 -4.24
CA PRO A 66 11.96 -9.81 -3.48
C PRO A 66 12.28 -8.32 -3.36
N LEU A 67 11.73 -7.45 -4.22
CA LEU A 67 12.23 -6.08 -4.38
C LEU A 67 12.19 -5.28 -3.08
N TYR A 68 11.12 -5.43 -2.31
CA TYR A 68 10.98 -4.69 -1.06
C TYR A 68 11.97 -5.16 0.02
N TYR A 69 12.28 -6.45 0.12
CA TYR A 69 13.26 -6.96 1.09
C TYR A 69 14.67 -6.46 0.80
N TYR A 70 15.05 -6.38 -0.49
CA TYR A 70 16.31 -5.77 -0.88
C TYR A 70 16.32 -4.25 -0.68
N TRP A 71 15.18 -3.60 -0.84
CA TRP A 71 14.99 -2.19 -0.53
C TRP A 71 15.22 -1.92 0.97
N LEU A 72 14.58 -2.70 1.85
CA LEU A 72 14.79 -2.62 3.30
C LEU A 72 16.26 -2.90 3.68
N LYS A 73 16.84 -3.94 3.09
CA LYS A 73 18.26 -4.25 3.32
C LYS A 73 19.19 -3.11 2.92
N LEU A 74 18.91 -2.45 1.80
CA LEU A 74 19.68 -1.28 1.38
C LEU A 74 19.62 -0.17 2.44
N PHE A 75 18.41 0.18 2.93
CA PHE A 75 18.23 1.19 3.97
C PHE A 75 18.92 0.77 5.28
N GLY A 76 18.72 -0.46 5.72
CA GLY A 76 19.37 -0.99 6.90
C GLY A 76 20.91 -0.93 6.80
N THR A 77 21.48 -1.26 5.64
CA THR A 77 22.92 -1.21 5.41
C THR A 77 23.47 0.23 5.41
N LEU A 78 22.70 1.20 4.91
CA LEU A 78 23.13 2.60 4.80
C LEU A 78 22.93 3.41 6.09
N PHE A 79 21.83 3.15 6.83
CA PHE A 79 21.37 4.00 7.92
C PHE A 79 21.22 3.24 9.26
N GLY A 80 21.52 1.94 9.29
CA GLY A 80 21.33 1.07 10.45
C GLY A 80 19.98 0.33 10.44
N PHE A 81 19.97 -0.85 11.06
CA PHE A 81 18.80 -1.73 11.13
C PHE A 81 17.97 -1.39 12.39
N SER A 82 17.19 -0.34 12.32
CA SER A 82 16.31 0.10 13.42
C SER A 82 14.88 0.33 12.95
N VAL A 83 13.90 0.29 13.87
CA VAL A 83 12.49 0.50 13.58
C VAL A 83 12.24 1.79 12.79
N PRO A 84 12.78 2.97 13.19
CA PRO A 84 12.59 4.20 12.41
C PRO A 84 13.16 4.13 11.00
N VAL A 85 14.30 3.46 10.78
CA VAL A 85 14.90 3.31 9.45
C VAL A 85 14.04 2.44 8.54
N PHE A 86 13.41 1.40 9.07
CA PHE A 86 12.49 0.56 8.29
C PHE A 86 11.22 1.31 7.89
N HIS A 87 10.63 2.09 8.80
CA HIS A 87 9.49 2.95 8.45
C HIS A 87 9.89 4.05 7.46
N LEU A 88 11.09 4.63 7.60
CA LEU A 88 11.63 5.58 6.62
C LEU A 88 11.76 4.95 5.23
N ALA A 89 12.23 3.71 5.13
CA ALA A 89 12.33 2.98 3.87
C ALA A 89 10.95 2.83 3.19
N SER A 90 9.87 2.66 3.95
CA SER A 90 8.51 2.62 3.43
C SER A 90 7.97 4.00 3.07
N LEU A 91 8.33 5.05 3.81
CA LEU A 91 7.90 6.42 3.56
C LEU A 91 8.51 7.02 2.28
N VAL A 92 9.75 6.65 1.95
CA VAL A 92 10.48 7.21 0.78
C VAL A 92 9.74 7.00 -0.55
N PRO A 93 9.19 5.84 -0.90
CA PRO A 93 8.37 5.68 -2.10
C PRO A 93 7.18 6.65 -2.16
N PHE A 94 6.49 6.88 -1.06
CA PHE A 94 5.43 7.88 -0.98
C PHE A 94 5.96 9.30 -1.25
N ALA A 95 7.06 9.70 -0.61
CA ALA A 95 7.68 11.01 -0.83
C ALA A 95 8.10 11.20 -2.30
N ILE A 96 8.65 10.18 -2.94
CA ILE A 96 8.94 10.18 -4.40
C ILE A 96 7.65 10.39 -5.18
N GLY A 97 6.55 9.73 -4.84
CA GLY A 97 5.24 9.92 -5.46
C GLY A 97 4.76 11.38 -5.39
N ILE A 98 4.92 12.04 -4.23
CA ILE A 98 4.60 13.47 -4.06
C ILE A 98 5.50 14.35 -4.96
N VAL A 99 6.81 14.08 -5.01
CA VAL A 99 7.73 14.81 -5.89
C VAL A 99 7.33 14.65 -7.37
N LEU A 100 6.97 13.45 -7.79
CA LEU A 100 6.48 13.20 -9.15
C LEU A 100 5.14 13.92 -9.42
N ALA A 101 4.25 13.99 -8.43
CA ALA A 101 3.01 14.76 -8.55
C ALA A 101 3.26 16.25 -8.78
N LEU A 102 4.20 16.84 -8.04
CA LEU A 102 4.56 18.27 -8.14
C LEU A 102 5.36 18.61 -9.40
N THR A 103 6.05 17.67 -9.99
CA THR A 103 6.94 17.90 -11.15
C THR A 103 6.32 17.40 -12.44
N VAL A 104 6.11 16.09 -12.55
CA VAL A 104 5.72 15.41 -13.79
C VAL A 104 4.20 15.45 -13.98
N ILE A 105 3.43 15.03 -12.99
CA ILE A 105 1.95 14.94 -13.08
C ILE A 105 1.37 16.34 -13.26
N ARG A 106 1.79 17.32 -12.45
CA ARG A 106 1.37 18.72 -12.56
C ARG A 106 1.61 19.29 -13.94
N LYS A 107 2.73 18.95 -14.57
CA LYS A 107 3.09 19.48 -15.90
C LYS A 107 2.10 19.03 -16.98
N HIS A 108 1.60 17.80 -16.90
CA HIS A 108 0.70 17.21 -17.90
C HIS A 108 -0.78 17.43 -17.62
N PHE A 109 -1.16 17.46 -16.34
CA PHE A 109 -2.57 17.46 -15.95
C PHE A 109 -3.02 18.76 -15.25
N GLY A 110 -2.09 19.61 -14.90
CA GLY A 110 -2.38 20.86 -14.18
C GLY A 110 -2.21 20.73 -12.65
N MET A 111 -2.18 21.89 -12.01
CA MET A 111 -1.89 21.98 -10.58
C MET A 111 -3.03 21.50 -9.70
N LEU A 112 -4.27 21.94 -10.00
CA LEU A 112 -5.45 21.55 -9.22
C LEU A 112 -5.70 20.04 -9.25
N PRO A 113 -5.67 19.34 -10.42
CA PRO A 113 -5.67 17.89 -10.47
C PRO A 113 -4.53 17.23 -9.68
N ALA A 114 -3.30 17.73 -9.78
CA ALA A 114 -2.16 17.18 -9.01
C ALA A 114 -2.36 17.31 -7.48
N THR A 115 -3.13 18.31 -7.02
CA THR A 115 -3.45 18.47 -5.59
C THR A 115 -4.35 17.34 -5.08
N PHE A 116 -5.26 16.78 -5.91
CA PHE A 116 -6.02 15.60 -5.52
C PHE A 116 -5.10 14.39 -5.25
N PHE A 117 -4.06 14.23 -6.07
CA PHE A 117 -3.08 13.18 -5.80
C PHE A 117 -2.44 13.35 -4.42
N VAL A 118 -1.90 14.53 -4.12
CA VAL A 118 -1.26 14.82 -2.83
C VAL A 118 -2.23 14.61 -1.67
N MET A 119 -3.48 15.08 -1.83
CA MET A 119 -4.52 14.98 -0.81
C MET A 119 -4.81 13.52 -0.44
N ILE A 120 -5.14 12.69 -1.42
CA ILE A 120 -5.59 11.32 -1.16
C ILE A 120 -4.43 10.43 -0.77
N SER A 121 -3.30 10.50 -1.51
CA SER A 121 -2.13 9.67 -1.22
C SER A 121 -1.50 9.98 0.13
N GLY A 122 -1.67 11.21 0.65
CA GLY A 122 -1.07 11.62 1.91
C GLY A 122 -1.99 11.61 3.12
N LEU A 123 -3.31 11.75 2.93
CA LEU A 123 -4.29 11.87 4.02
C LEU A 123 -5.47 10.89 3.92
N GLY A 124 -5.50 10.04 2.91
CA GLY A 124 -6.42 8.90 2.85
C GLY A 124 -6.12 7.92 3.98
N GLN A 125 -7.13 7.37 4.64
CA GLN A 125 -6.94 6.44 5.77
C GLN A 125 -6.05 5.25 5.38
N ALA A 126 -6.34 4.60 4.25
CA ALA A 126 -5.52 3.50 3.73
C ALA A 126 -4.09 3.95 3.40
N CYS A 127 -3.93 5.19 2.90
CA CYS A 127 -2.62 5.71 2.56
C CYS A 127 -1.77 6.01 3.81
N LEU A 128 -2.36 6.61 4.85
CA LEU A 128 -1.69 6.86 6.14
C LEU A 128 -1.19 5.55 6.78
N GLU A 129 -1.92 4.46 6.60
CA GLU A 129 -1.55 3.14 7.09
C GLU A 129 -0.40 2.54 6.26
N TYR A 130 -0.61 2.38 4.95
CA TYR A 130 0.30 1.62 4.09
C TYR A 130 1.50 2.41 3.56
N ASN A 131 1.54 3.74 3.66
CA ASN A 131 2.73 4.54 3.34
C ASN A 131 3.89 4.28 4.31
N LEU A 132 3.58 3.90 5.55
CA LEU A 132 4.56 3.71 6.63
C LEU A 132 4.75 2.24 7.01
N GLU A 133 3.82 1.37 6.64
CA GLU A 133 3.93 -0.06 6.96
C GLU A 133 5.21 -0.65 6.37
N VAL A 134 5.97 -1.36 7.21
CA VAL A 134 7.24 -2.00 6.83
C VAL A 134 6.95 -3.23 5.96
N ARG A 135 6.21 -2.96 4.87
CA ARG A 135 5.79 -3.91 3.84
C ARG A 135 5.88 -3.24 2.45
N MET A 136 5.75 -4.04 1.43
CA MET A 136 5.96 -3.65 0.03
C MET A 136 4.93 -2.67 -0.55
N TYR A 137 3.90 -2.29 0.19
CA TYR A 137 2.70 -1.63 -0.35
C TYR A 137 2.99 -0.24 -0.93
N ALA A 138 3.73 0.61 -0.22
CA ALA A 138 4.09 1.95 -0.70
C ALA A 138 4.97 1.90 -1.96
N LEU A 139 5.91 0.94 -2.02
CA LEU A 139 6.77 0.75 -3.18
C LEU A 139 5.97 0.23 -4.39
N ALA A 140 5.07 -0.72 -4.17
CA ALA A 140 4.17 -1.22 -5.21
C ALA A 140 3.23 -0.13 -5.72
N PHE A 141 2.67 0.71 -4.83
CA PHE A 141 1.85 1.88 -5.18
C PHE A 141 2.62 2.83 -6.11
N LEU A 142 3.85 3.22 -5.74
CA LEU A 142 4.70 4.08 -6.57
C LEU A 142 4.94 3.48 -7.96
N CYS A 143 5.25 2.18 -8.02
CA CYS A 143 5.51 1.50 -9.28
C CYS A 143 4.26 1.41 -10.18
N VAL A 144 3.09 1.12 -9.61
CA VAL A 144 1.80 1.11 -10.33
C VAL A 144 1.45 2.50 -10.82
N MET A 145 1.63 3.55 -9.99
CA MET A 145 1.46 4.95 -10.39
C MET A 145 2.35 5.32 -11.58
N GLY A 146 3.64 4.98 -11.50
CA GLY A 146 4.60 5.23 -12.58
C GLY A 146 4.23 4.49 -13.87
N CYS A 147 3.77 3.24 -13.77
CA CYS A 147 3.28 2.47 -14.91
C CYS A 147 2.04 3.12 -15.55
N PHE A 148 1.07 3.58 -14.74
CA PHE A 148 -0.13 4.23 -15.25
C PHE A 148 0.14 5.60 -15.88
N TYR A 149 1.06 6.38 -15.29
CA TYR A 149 1.53 7.59 -15.97
C TYR A 149 2.20 7.28 -17.31
N CYS A 150 2.99 6.22 -17.39
CA CYS A 150 3.59 5.78 -18.65
C CYS A 150 2.54 5.26 -19.66
N SER A 151 1.43 4.65 -19.20
CA SER A 151 0.28 4.30 -20.04
C SER A 151 -0.25 5.53 -20.78
N TYR A 152 -0.55 6.61 -20.04
CA TYR A 152 -0.96 7.87 -20.62
C TYR A 152 0.06 8.37 -21.69
N ARG A 153 1.35 8.37 -21.35
CA ARG A 153 2.42 8.82 -22.26
C ARG A 153 2.55 7.93 -23.50
N VAL A 154 2.33 6.64 -23.34
CA VAL A 154 2.32 5.68 -24.46
C VAL A 154 1.14 5.94 -25.39
N ILE A 155 -0.03 6.24 -24.84
CA ILE A 155 -1.22 6.59 -25.62
C ILE A 155 -0.99 7.93 -26.35
N GLU A 156 -0.35 8.90 -25.69
CA GLU A 156 -0.08 10.23 -26.24
C GLU A 156 0.94 10.20 -27.40
N ASP A 157 2.12 9.65 -27.18
CA ASP A 157 3.24 9.74 -28.14
C ASP A 157 3.79 8.39 -28.65
N GLY A 158 3.57 7.30 -27.93
CA GLY A 158 3.98 5.94 -28.30
C GLY A 158 5.45 5.78 -28.62
N THR A 159 6.33 6.58 -27.99
CA THR A 159 7.77 6.53 -28.21
C THR A 159 8.42 5.29 -27.59
N ARG A 160 9.64 4.93 -28.02
CA ARG A 160 10.39 3.84 -27.36
C ARG A 160 10.64 4.14 -25.88
N LYS A 161 10.92 5.41 -25.54
CA LYS A 161 11.20 5.84 -24.18
C LYS A 161 9.99 5.61 -23.26
N THR A 162 8.79 5.97 -23.72
CA THR A 162 7.56 5.80 -22.92
C THR A 162 7.21 4.33 -22.72
N TRP A 163 7.36 3.48 -23.76
CA TRP A 163 7.20 2.03 -23.64
C TRP A 163 8.23 1.41 -22.71
N THR A 164 9.51 1.80 -22.79
CA THR A 164 10.56 1.31 -21.89
C THR A 164 10.26 1.72 -20.44
N GLY A 165 9.85 2.97 -20.22
CA GLY A 165 9.43 3.44 -18.90
C GLY A 165 8.27 2.62 -18.33
N MET A 166 7.26 2.30 -19.16
CA MET A 166 6.14 1.46 -18.76
C MET A 166 6.60 0.05 -18.34
N VAL A 167 7.49 -0.59 -19.11
CA VAL A 167 8.05 -1.92 -18.78
C VAL A 167 8.84 -1.88 -17.46
N LEU A 168 9.68 -0.87 -17.27
CA LEU A 168 10.49 -0.77 -16.05
C LEU A 168 9.62 -0.58 -14.80
N TRP A 169 8.63 0.30 -14.86
CA TRP A 169 7.69 0.49 -13.75
C TRP A 169 6.83 -0.76 -13.51
N ALA A 170 6.41 -1.43 -14.58
CA ALA A 170 5.66 -2.69 -14.48
C ALA A 170 6.48 -3.81 -13.84
N LEU A 171 7.77 -3.93 -14.18
CA LEU A 171 8.68 -4.87 -13.51
C LEU A 171 8.86 -4.51 -12.02
N GLY A 172 9.04 -3.22 -11.71
CA GLY A 172 9.10 -2.76 -10.31
C GLY A 172 7.85 -3.16 -9.51
N ALA A 173 6.66 -2.97 -10.09
CA ALA A 173 5.38 -3.39 -9.49
C ALA A 173 5.31 -4.91 -9.31
N ALA A 174 5.67 -5.68 -10.35
CA ALA A 174 5.63 -7.14 -10.35
C ALA A 174 6.61 -7.77 -9.33
N TYR A 175 7.80 -7.19 -9.21
CA TYR A 175 8.79 -7.60 -8.22
C TYR A 175 8.52 -7.06 -6.80
N SER A 176 7.50 -6.20 -6.63
CA SER A 176 7.06 -5.72 -5.32
C SER A 176 5.87 -6.51 -4.77
N HIS A 177 4.81 -6.77 -5.59
CA HIS A 177 3.59 -7.38 -5.09
C HIS A 177 2.80 -8.10 -6.20
N TYR A 178 2.21 -9.28 -5.92
CA TYR A 178 1.49 -10.08 -6.94
C TYR A 178 0.20 -9.42 -7.44
N TYR A 179 -0.56 -8.74 -6.60
CA TYR A 179 -1.73 -7.99 -7.10
C TYR A 179 -1.32 -6.76 -7.92
N ALA A 180 -0.15 -6.18 -7.63
CA ALA A 180 0.43 -5.15 -8.50
C ALA A 180 0.88 -5.73 -9.84
N LEU A 181 1.44 -6.95 -9.88
CA LEU A 181 1.73 -7.68 -11.14
C LEU A 181 0.46 -7.84 -11.98
N VAL A 182 -0.64 -8.30 -11.38
CA VAL A 182 -1.94 -8.46 -12.08
C VAL A 182 -2.42 -7.11 -12.62
N ALA A 183 -2.40 -6.07 -11.80
CA ALA A 183 -2.83 -4.73 -12.19
C ALA A 183 -2.03 -4.18 -13.37
N VAL A 184 -0.69 -4.24 -13.33
CA VAL A 184 0.14 -3.74 -14.44
C VAL A 184 0.06 -4.63 -15.69
N GLY A 185 -0.17 -5.93 -15.54
CA GLY A 185 -0.41 -6.83 -16.68
C GLY A 185 -1.69 -6.47 -17.44
N ILE A 186 -2.79 -6.26 -16.72
CA ILE A 186 -4.07 -5.79 -17.28
C ILE A 186 -3.91 -4.41 -17.90
N MET A 187 -3.24 -3.49 -17.19
CA MET A 187 -2.94 -2.14 -17.67
C MET A 187 -2.16 -2.15 -18.99
N MET A 188 -1.08 -2.91 -19.07
CA MET A 188 -0.27 -3.03 -20.30
C MET A 188 -1.08 -3.58 -21.46
N PHE A 189 -1.94 -4.57 -21.20
CA PHE A 189 -2.83 -5.14 -22.22
C PHE A 189 -3.80 -4.08 -22.75
N PHE A 190 -4.55 -3.40 -21.89
CA PHE A 190 -5.52 -2.40 -22.32
C PHE A 190 -4.87 -1.13 -22.89
N THR A 191 -3.68 -0.75 -22.43
CA THR A 191 -2.87 0.29 -23.09
C THR A 191 -2.52 -0.11 -24.53
N GLY A 192 -2.09 -1.36 -24.73
CA GLY A 192 -1.83 -1.91 -26.07
C GLY A 192 -3.06 -1.86 -26.96
N VAL A 193 -4.25 -2.22 -26.43
CA VAL A 193 -5.54 -2.12 -27.15
C VAL A 193 -5.87 -0.67 -27.49
N ALA A 194 -5.75 0.26 -26.54
CA ALA A 194 -6.02 1.69 -26.76
C ALA A 194 -5.11 2.27 -27.87
N VAL A 195 -3.83 1.97 -27.81
CA VAL A 195 -2.85 2.38 -28.84
C VAL A 195 -3.18 1.74 -30.18
N TRP A 196 -3.55 0.46 -30.22
CA TRP A 196 -3.95 -0.22 -31.44
C TRP A 196 -5.17 0.43 -32.11
N ILE A 197 -6.18 0.79 -31.33
CA ILE A 197 -7.37 1.49 -31.81
C ILE A 197 -7.01 2.89 -32.32
N LYS A 198 -6.30 3.68 -31.50
CA LYS A 198 -5.95 5.08 -31.80
C LYS A 198 -5.09 5.19 -33.07
N TYR A 199 -4.07 4.36 -33.20
CA TYR A 199 -3.12 4.40 -34.32
C TYR A 199 -3.45 3.41 -35.46
N ARG A 200 -4.66 2.83 -35.44
CA ARG A 200 -5.17 1.91 -36.51
C ARG A 200 -4.20 0.75 -36.77
N GLY A 201 -3.67 0.15 -35.74
CA GLY A 201 -2.79 -1.01 -35.81
C GLY A 201 -1.34 -0.72 -36.25
N LYS A 202 -0.95 0.53 -36.52
CA LYS A 202 0.43 0.83 -37.02
C LYS A 202 1.52 0.60 -35.96
N THR A 203 1.18 0.57 -34.68
CA THR A 203 2.12 0.53 -33.55
C THR A 203 2.08 -0.77 -32.74
N TRP A 204 1.30 -1.78 -33.14
CA TRP A 204 1.11 -3.04 -32.42
C TRP A 204 2.42 -3.75 -32.05
N ARG A 205 3.44 -3.68 -32.96
CA ARG A 205 4.76 -4.30 -32.73
C ARG A 205 5.45 -3.78 -31.50
N LYS A 206 5.31 -2.48 -31.18
CA LYS A 206 5.90 -1.89 -29.95
C LYS A 206 5.22 -2.43 -28.69
N GLY A 207 3.89 -2.58 -28.72
CA GLY A 207 3.13 -3.18 -27.61
C GLY A 207 3.54 -4.64 -27.36
N VAL A 208 3.63 -5.44 -28.42
CA VAL A 208 4.09 -6.84 -28.31
C VAL A 208 5.53 -6.90 -27.77
N LEU A 209 6.44 -6.07 -28.29
CA LEU A 209 7.81 -6.02 -27.78
C LEU A 209 7.87 -5.61 -26.32
N ALA A 210 7.02 -4.70 -25.85
CA ALA A 210 6.93 -4.32 -24.45
C ALA A 210 6.46 -5.49 -23.57
N ILE A 211 5.43 -6.22 -24.00
CA ILE A 211 4.94 -7.41 -23.29
C ILE A 211 6.03 -8.48 -23.24
N VAL A 212 6.70 -8.77 -24.37
CA VAL A 212 7.78 -9.75 -24.41
C VAL A 212 8.95 -9.33 -23.51
N ALA A 213 9.35 -8.05 -23.52
CA ALA A 213 10.39 -7.53 -22.64
C ALA A 213 10.00 -7.66 -21.17
N PHE A 214 8.74 -7.38 -20.83
CA PHE A 214 8.21 -7.59 -19.48
C PHE A 214 8.28 -9.08 -19.06
N LEU A 215 7.80 -9.98 -19.91
CA LEU A 215 7.82 -11.43 -19.63
C LEU A 215 9.24 -11.96 -19.45
N ILE A 216 10.18 -11.54 -20.32
CA ILE A 216 11.60 -11.90 -20.18
C ILE A 216 12.18 -11.34 -18.86
N GLY A 217 11.88 -10.07 -18.54
CA GLY A 217 12.36 -9.45 -17.32
C GLY A 217 11.77 -10.08 -16.05
N TYR A 218 10.57 -10.64 -16.10
CA TYR A 218 9.94 -11.31 -14.97
C TYR A 218 10.24 -12.83 -14.89
N ALA A 219 10.69 -13.44 -15.99
CA ALA A 219 10.95 -14.89 -16.07
C ALA A 219 11.84 -15.45 -14.94
N PRO A 220 12.93 -14.75 -14.50
CA PRO A 220 13.76 -15.26 -13.39
C PRO A 220 12.99 -15.50 -12.08
N TRP A 221 11.88 -14.76 -11.87
CA TRP A 221 11.08 -14.91 -10.65
C TRP A 221 10.03 -16.03 -10.71
N LEU A 222 9.74 -16.59 -11.89
CA LEU A 222 8.73 -17.65 -12.05
C LEU A 222 9.03 -18.90 -11.23
N TYR A 223 10.30 -19.21 -11.00
CA TYR A 223 10.70 -20.33 -10.14
C TYR A 223 10.25 -20.13 -8.69
N PHE A 224 10.48 -18.95 -8.13
CA PHE A 224 10.05 -18.58 -6.77
C PHE A 224 8.53 -18.44 -6.67
N PHE A 225 7.90 -17.88 -7.70
CA PHE A 225 6.46 -17.79 -7.80
C PHE A 225 5.80 -19.17 -7.70
N TYR A 226 6.33 -20.15 -8.43
CA TYR A 226 5.83 -21.53 -8.37
C TYR A 226 6.04 -22.17 -6.98
N ALA A 227 7.15 -21.92 -6.31
CA ALA A 227 7.39 -22.36 -4.94
C ALA A 227 6.37 -21.73 -3.97
N GLY A 228 6.09 -20.43 -4.11
CA GLY A 228 5.07 -19.72 -3.34
C GLY A 228 3.66 -20.33 -3.50
N LEU A 229 3.27 -20.69 -4.74
CA LEU A 229 1.98 -21.36 -4.98
C LEU A 229 1.86 -22.71 -4.23
N LYS A 230 2.96 -23.47 -4.14
CA LYS A 230 2.99 -24.71 -3.35
C LYS A 230 2.84 -24.45 -1.85
N ASN A 231 3.43 -23.37 -1.35
CA ASN A 231 3.30 -23.00 0.06
C ASN A 231 1.84 -22.65 0.40
N VAL A 232 1.18 -21.86 -0.44
CA VAL A 232 -0.24 -21.53 -0.29
C VAL A 232 -1.14 -22.76 -0.28
N SER A 233 -0.87 -23.76 -1.11
CA SER A 233 -1.68 -24.99 -1.19
C SER A 233 -1.60 -25.88 0.06
N ARG A 234 -0.61 -25.68 0.92
CA ARG A 234 -0.45 -26.42 2.20
C ARG A 234 -1.27 -25.87 3.35
N GLY A 235 -1.79 -24.65 3.21
CA GLY A 235 -2.64 -23.98 4.18
C GLY A 235 -2.61 -22.47 3.96
N TRP A 236 -3.77 -21.85 4.03
CA TRP A 236 -3.92 -20.39 3.89
C TRP A 236 -4.65 -19.86 5.10
N TRP A 237 -4.22 -18.70 5.59
CA TRP A 237 -4.69 -18.14 6.86
C TRP A 237 -6.06 -17.46 6.78
N MET A 238 -6.50 -17.06 5.57
CA MET A 238 -7.79 -16.40 5.39
C MET A 238 -8.91 -17.42 5.25
N THR A 239 -10.03 -17.17 5.90
CA THR A 239 -11.22 -18.02 5.90
C THR A 239 -12.37 -17.42 5.11
N GLU A 240 -12.39 -16.11 4.90
CA GLU A 240 -13.48 -15.39 4.26
C GLU A 240 -12.98 -14.53 3.09
N ILE A 241 -13.83 -14.36 2.08
CA ILE A 241 -13.56 -13.49 0.94
C ILE A 241 -13.96 -12.06 1.33
N LEU A 242 -13.06 -11.10 1.12
CA LEU A 242 -13.31 -9.68 1.38
C LEU A 242 -14.51 -9.18 0.57
N GLY A 243 -15.44 -8.47 1.20
CA GLY A 243 -16.58 -7.84 0.52
C GLY A 243 -16.16 -6.77 -0.50
N LEU A 244 -16.99 -6.57 -1.53
CA LEU A 244 -16.72 -5.58 -2.58
C LEU A 244 -16.68 -4.14 -2.02
N ASP A 245 -17.53 -3.83 -1.04
CA ASP A 245 -17.55 -2.56 -0.32
C ASP A 245 -16.20 -2.24 0.33
N LYS A 246 -15.62 -3.20 1.04
CA LYS A 246 -14.30 -3.08 1.66
C LYS A 246 -13.17 -2.99 0.64
N SER A 247 -13.29 -3.73 -0.46
CA SER A 247 -12.35 -3.64 -1.58
C SER A 247 -12.33 -2.25 -2.21
N LEU A 248 -13.51 -1.64 -2.43
CA LEU A 248 -13.64 -0.29 -2.95
C LEU A 248 -13.15 0.77 -1.94
N GLU A 249 -13.44 0.61 -0.64
CA GLU A 249 -12.93 1.51 0.39
C GLU A 249 -11.40 1.67 0.29
N ILE A 250 -10.67 0.58 0.21
CA ILE A 250 -9.20 0.62 0.10
C ILE A 250 -8.72 1.26 -1.19
N VAL A 251 -9.30 0.85 -2.33
CA VAL A 251 -8.92 1.37 -3.65
C VAL A 251 -9.18 2.87 -3.77
N MET A 252 -10.18 3.40 -3.08
CA MET A 252 -10.54 4.83 -3.08
C MET A 252 -9.85 5.65 -1.98
N GLY A 253 -8.84 5.10 -1.30
CA GLY A 253 -8.06 5.81 -0.27
C GLY A 253 -8.59 5.68 1.16
N GLY A 254 -9.53 4.77 1.42
CA GLY A 254 -10.11 4.50 2.73
C GLY A 254 -11.58 4.92 2.84
N ARG A 255 -12.25 4.48 3.91
CA ARG A 255 -13.69 4.59 4.11
C ARG A 255 -14.25 6.00 3.90
N ARG A 256 -13.64 7.02 4.51
CA ARG A 256 -14.12 8.41 4.40
C ARG A 256 -13.89 8.97 2.99
N MET A 257 -12.71 8.72 2.41
CA MET A 257 -12.40 9.20 1.07
C MET A 257 -13.28 8.54 0.01
N ASN A 258 -13.65 7.28 0.18
CA ASN A 258 -14.50 6.53 -0.74
C ASN A 258 -15.85 7.23 -1.02
N VAL A 259 -16.44 7.90 -0.01
CA VAL A 259 -17.72 8.61 -0.14
C VAL A 259 -17.67 9.73 -1.21
N ILE A 260 -16.51 10.34 -1.42
CA ILE A 260 -16.29 11.40 -2.42
C ILE A 260 -15.61 10.82 -3.67
N VAL A 261 -14.54 10.05 -3.50
CA VAL A 261 -13.67 9.62 -4.61
C VAL A 261 -14.43 8.70 -5.57
N PHE A 262 -15.18 7.73 -5.08
CA PHE A 262 -15.89 6.78 -5.93
C PHE A 262 -16.95 7.45 -6.83
N PRO A 263 -17.93 8.21 -6.28
CA PRO A 263 -18.92 8.88 -7.13
C PRO A 263 -18.29 9.94 -8.05
N LEU A 264 -17.27 10.66 -7.58
CA LEU A 264 -16.56 11.63 -8.41
C LEU A 264 -15.87 10.96 -9.59
N LEU A 265 -15.19 9.81 -9.38
CA LEU A 265 -14.60 9.03 -10.46
C LEU A 265 -15.61 8.56 -11.50
N LEU A 266 -16.79 8.08 -11.06
CA LEU A 266 -17.86 7.68 -11.95
C LEU A 266 -18.36 8.87 -12.79
N VAL A 267 -18.58 10.01 -12.16
CA VAL A 267 -19.00 11.24 -12.86
C VAL A 267 -17.94 11.68 -13.87
N LEU A 268 -16.68 11.74 -13.47
CA LEU A 268 -15.58 12.12 -14.37
C LEU A 268 -15.45 11.16 -15.56
N LEU A 269 -15.56 9.85 -15.32
CA LEU A 269 -15.51 8.84 -16.38
C LEU A 269 -16.69 9.01 -17.35
N ILE A 270 -17.91 9.16 -16.83
CA ILE A 270 -19.10 9.34 -17.68
C ILE A 270 -19.00 10.63 -18.49
N VAL A 271 -18.64 11.75 -17.85
CA VAL A 271 -18.55 13.06 -18.53
C VAL A 271 -17.49 13.01 -19.64
N THR A 272 -16.32 12.45 -19.38
CA THR A 272 -15.25 12.34 -20.40
C THR A 272 -15.65 11.41 -21.54
N LEU A 273 -16.29 10.26 -21.25
CA LEU A 273 -16.79 9.34 -22.28
C LEU A 273 -17.87 9.97 -23.14
N VAL A 274 -18.86 10.64 -22.53
CA VAL A 274 -19.97 11.28 -23.26
C VAL A 274 -19.43 12.41 -24.14
N ALA A 275 -18.59 13.29 -23.60
CA ALA A 275 -18.05 14.43 -24.32
C ALA A 275 -17.18 14.01 -25.52
N ASP A 276 -16.26 13.08 -25.29
CA ASP A 276 -15.30 12.68 -26.31
C ASP A 276 -15.88 11.67 -27.34
N SER A 277 -16.94 10.94 -26.98
CA SER A 277 -17.61 10.02 -27.93
C SER A 277 -18.46 10.75 -28.99
N SER A 278 -18.62 12.08 -28.88
CA SER A 278 -19.50 12.87 -29.75
C SER A 278 -20.93 12.30 -29.82
N LEU A 279 -21.44 11.77 -28.70
CA LEU A 279 -22.80 11.25 -28.58
C LEU A 279 -23.81 12.29 -28.86
N PHE A 280 -23.52 13.57 -28.59
CA PHE A 280 -24.37 14.68 -28.79
C PHE A 280 -23.72 15.68 -29.78
N SER A 281 -24.43 16.07 -30.83
CA SER A 281 -24.07 17.20 -31.66
C SER A 281 -25.16 18.30 -31.54
N MET A 282 -24.72 19.54 -31.31
CA MET A 282 -25.60 20.70 -31.38
C MET A 282 -25.69 21.11 -32.86
N GLY A 283 -26.88 20.99 -33.44
CA GLY A 283 -27.25 21.54 -34.75
C GLY A 283 -28.24 22.71 -34.58
N GLU A 284 -28.54 23.38 -35.66
CA GLU A 284 -29.55 24.49 -35.70
C GLU A 284 -30.92 24.06 -35.18
N GLU A 285 -31.28 22.77 -35.27
CA GLU A 285 -32.53 22.18 -34.85
C GLU A 285 -32.50 21.56 -33.42
N GLY A 286 -31.40 21.75 -32.66
CA GLY A 286 -31.25 21.22 -31.31
C GLY A 286 -30.20 20.09 -31.18
N ILE A 287 -30.33 19.33 -30.08
CA ILE A 287 -29.38 18.25 -29.73
C ILE A 287 -29.76 16.99 -30.53
N ARG A 288 -28.83 16.49 -31.35
CA ARG A 288 -28.96 15.22 -32.07
C ARG A 288 -28.07 14.15 -31.49
N LEU A 289 -28.59 12.95 -31.23
CA LEU A 289 -27.82 11.76 -30.87
C LEU A 289 -27.08 11.22 -32.09
N GLN A 290 -25.76 11.05 -31.98
CA GLN A 290 -24.90 10.43 -32.99
C GLN A 290 -24.37 9.08 -32.52
N LYS A 291 -23.94 8.24 -33.45
CA LYS A 291 -23.26 6.99 -33.09
C LYS A 291 -21.94 7.32 -32.39
N PRO A 292 -21.67 6.73 -31.20
CA PRO A 292 -20.43 6.97 -30.46
C PRO A 292 -19.23 6.52 -31.30
N SER A 293 -18.15 7.30 -31.26
CA SER A 293 -16.93 6.99 -31.97
C SER A 293 -15.72 7.01 -31.05
N VAL A 294 -15.23 5.83 -30.69
CA VAL A 294 -14.01 5.63 -29.88
C VAL A 294 -12.79 6.31 -30.49
N LYS A 295 -12.74 6.43 -31.83
CA LYS A 295 -11.61 7.07 -32.53
C LYS A 295 -11.45 8.58 -32.26
N ARG A 296 -12.45 9.20 -31.64
CA ARG A 296 -12.44 10.63 -31.29
C ARG A 296 -12.04 10.89 -29.85
N TRP A 297 -11.84 9.83 -29.06
CA TRP A 297 -11.47 9.97 -27.67
C TRP A 297 -10.14 10.71 -27.52
N SER A 298 -10.06 11.59 -26.53
CA SER A 298 -8.81 12.18 -26.09
C SER A 298 -7.90 11.13 -25.44
N ASP A 299 -6.61 11.42 -25.35
CA ASP A 299 -5.64 10.54 -24.71
C ASP A 299 -6.00 10.30 -23.24
N LYS A 300 -6.55 11.32 -22.58
CA LYS A 300 -7.05 11.26 -21.21
C LYS A 300 -8.24 10.31 -21.08
N THR A 301 -9.17 10.33 -22.02
CA THR A 301 -10.34 9.44 -22.03
C THR A 301 -9.94 7.99 -22.30
N TYR A 302 -9.01 7.74 -23.22
CA TYR A 302 -8.46 6.41 -23.39
C TYR A 302 -7.84 5.89 -22.09
N ASP A 303 -7.04 6.70 -21.40
CA ASP A 303 -6.33 6.27 -20.19
C ASP A 303 -7.31 6.12 -18.99
N MET A 304 -8.37 6.93 -18.91
CA MET A 304 -9.46 6.72 -17.95
C MET A 304 -10.12 5.34 -18.12
N VAL A 305 -10.34 4.92 -19.37
CA VAL A 305 -10.89 3.58 -19.67
C VAL A 305 -9.89 2.48 -19.33
N VAL A 306 -8.60 2.67 -19.65
CA VAL A 306 -7.53 1.74 -19.23
C VAL A 306 -7.51 1.59 -17.71
N GLY A 307 -7.61 2.69 -16.97
CA GLY A 307 -7.67 2.67 -15.51
C GLY A 307 -8.89 1.92 -14.98
N ALA A 308 -10.08 2.19 -15.53
CA ALA A 308 -11.32 1.49 -15.15
C ALA A 308 -11.21 -0.03 -15.42
N CYS A 309 -10.71 -0.42 -16.60
CA CYS A 309 -10.47 -1.82 -16.93
C CYS A 309 -9.42 -2.46 -16.01
N THR A 310 -8.39 -1.70 -15.59
CA THR A 310 -7.36 -2.19 -14.66
C THR A 310 -7.97 -2.46 -13.29
N ILE A 311 -8.76 -1.52 -12.74
CA ILE A 311 -9.40 -1.71 -11.43
C ILE A 311 -10.39 -2.89 -11.50
N LEU A 312 -11.33 -2.86 -12.44
CA LEU A 312 -12.36 -3.89 -12.56
C LEU A 312 -11.76 -5.27 -12.87
N GLY A 313 -10.80 -5.32 -13.78
CA GLY A 313 -10.13 -6.58 -14.15
C GLY A 313 -9.31 -7.16 -13.00
N THR A 314 -8.61 -6.32 -12.22
CA THR A 314 -7.85 -6.81 -11.05
C THR A 314 -8.80 -7.31 -9.96
N LEU A 315 -9.89 -6.60 -9.66
CA LEU A 315 -10.89 -7.05 -8.71
C LEU A 315 -11.54 -8.35 -9.18
N ALA A 316 -11.98 -8.42 -10.43
CA ALA A 316 -12.58 -9.63 -10.99
C ALA A 316 -11.61 -10.83 -10.92
N PHE A 317 -10.34 -10.64 -11.26
CA PHE A 317 -9.31 -11.68 -11.10
C PHE A 317 -9.15 -12.11 -9.66
N ALA A 318 -9.07 -11.16 -8.72
CA ALA A 318 -8.88 -11.42 -7.30
C ALA A 318 -10.05 -12.22 -6.70
N TYR A 319 -11.29 -11.85 -7.04
CA TYR A 319 -12.48 -12.59 -6.63
C TYR A 319 -12.54 -13.98 -7.25
N LEU A 320 -12.27 -14.10 -8.55
CA LEU A 320 -12.24 -15.40 -9.23
C LEU A 320 -11.19 -16.33 -8.60
N LEU A 321 -10.00 -15.82 -8.36
CA LEU A 321 -8.93 -16.58 -7.69
C LEU A 321 -9.35 -17.02 -6.29
N SER A 322 -10.01 -16.14 -5.53
CA SER A 322 -10.47 -16.42 -4.17
C SER A 322 -11.59 -17.47 -4.13
N VAL A 323 -12.43 -17.54 -5.17
CA VAL A 323 -13.47 -18.57 -5.29
C VAL A 323 -12.89 -19.92 -5.74
N VAL A 324 -11.92 -19.91 -6.67
CA VAL A 324 -11.39 -21.13 -7.28
C VAL A 324 -10.35 -21.83 -6.42
N MET A 325 -9.51 -21.07 -5.70
CA MET A 325 -8.39 -21.63 -4.92
C MET A 325 -8.62 -21.55 -3.41
N ALA A 326 -8.61 -20.34 -2.86
CA ALA A 326 -8.79 -20.04 -1.44
C ALA A 326 -9.07 -18.55 -1.29
N PRO A 327 -9.68 -18.06 -0.19
CA PRO A 327 -9.83 -16.63 0.07
C PRO A 327 -8.46 -15.94 0.10
N MET A 328 -8.05 -15.31 -1.01
CA MET A 328 -6.71 -14.68 -1.16
C MET A 328 -6.76 -13.16 -1.20
N LEU A 329 -7.92 -12.56 -0.97
CA LEU A 329 -8.12 -11.12 -1.10
C LEU A 329 -8.14 -10.45 0.27
N ALA A 330 -6.98 -9.95 0.73
CA ALA A 330 -6.88 -9.05 1.88
C ALA A 330 -6.96 -7.58 1.45
N GLN A 331 -7.46 -6.70 2.33
CA GLN A 331 -7.55 -5.26 2.09
C GLN A 331 -6.21 -4.68 1.62
N ARG A 332 -5.14 -4.95 2.35
CA ARG A 332 -3.78 -4.46 2.08
C ARG A 332 -3.26 -4.84 0.68
N TYR A 333 -3.69 -5.96 0.11
CA TYR A 333 -3.25 -6.41 -1.21
C TYR A 333 -3.80 -5.55 -2.35
N LEU A 334 -4.93 -4.85 -2.12
CA LEU A 334 -5.54 -3.95 -3.08
C LEU A 334 -4.98 -2.52 -3.02
N TYR A 335 -4.20 -2.17 -2.00
CA TYR A 335 -3.67 -0.82 -1.85
C TYR A 335 -2.90 -0.30 -3.07
N PRO A 336 -2.03 -1.08 -3.76
CA PRO A 336 -1.37 -0.59 -4.98
C PRO A 336 -2.33 -0.15 -6.08
N LEU A 337 -3.57 -0.68 -6.09
CA LEU A 337 -4.61 -0.31 -7.05
C LEU A 337 -5.18 1.10 -6.79
N SER A 338 -5.03 1.63 -5.56
CA SER A 338 -5.38 3.01 -5.23
C SER A 338 -4.60 4.02 -6.08
N ALA A 339 -3.38 3.68 -6.49
CA ALA A 339 -2.59 4.51 -7.41
C ALA A 339 -3.33 4.76 -8.73
N VAL A 340 -4.00 3.74 -9.27
CA VAL A 340 -4.78 3.86 -10.51
C VAL A 340 -6.01 4.75 -10.28
N ALA A 341 -6.76 4.53 -9.19
CA ALA A 341 -7.95 5.32 -8.87
C ALA A 341 -7.61 6.80 -8.66
N ILE A 342 -6.54 7.09 -7.90
CA ILE A 342 -6.08 8.47 -7.66
C ILE A 342 -5.62 9.13 -8.97
N MET A 343 -4.87 8.43 -9.80
CA MET A 343 -4.43 8.94 -11.11
C MET A 343 -5.60 9.13 -12.07
N MET A 344 -6.60 8.25 -12.08
CA MET A 344 -7.84 8.48 -12.84
C MET A 344 -8.55 9.76 -12.39
N LEU A 345 -8.60 10.04 -11.09
CA LEU A 345 -9.16 11.29 -10.57
C LEU A 345 -8.40 12.52 -11.09
N VAL A 346 -7.07 12.45 -11.11
CA VAL A 346 -6.18 13.49 -11.67
C VAL A 346 -6.47 13.71 -13.16
N ILE A 347 -6.48 12.64 -13.93
CA ILE A 347 -6.66 12.68 -15.39
C ILE A 347 -8.08 13.15 -15.76
N GLY A 348 -9.09 12.60 -15.10
CA GLY A 348 -10.49 12.95 -15.33
C GLY A 348 -10.81 14.41 -14.96
N SER A 349 -10.33 14.89 -13.80
CA SER A 349 -10.50 16.28 -13.40
C SER A 349 -9.77 17.24 -14.36
N SER A 350 -8.58 16.87 -14.83
CA SER A 350 -7.87 17.63 -15.86
C SER A 350 -8.67 17.70 -17.18
N ARG A 351 -9.24 16.59 -17.64
CA ARG A 351 -10.05 16.56 -18.87
C ARG A 351 -11.33 17.38 -18.74
N VAL A 352 -12.02 17.28 -17.60
CA VAL A 352 -13.21 18.08 -17.34
C VAL A 352 -12.90 19.58 -17.34
N LEU A 353 -11.80 20.01 -16.74
CA LEU A 353 -11.38 21.41 -16.78
C LEU A 353 -11.08 21.90 -18.21
N GLU A 354 -10.50 21.06 -19.07
CA GLU A 354 -10.32 21.38 -20.51
C GLU A 354 -11.67 21.51 -21.23
N LEU A 355 -12.58 20.55 -21.04
CA LEU A 355 -13.91 20.57 -21.65
C LEU A 355 -14.70 21.82 -21.26
N VAL A 356 -14.64 22.20 -19.98
CA VAL A 356 -15.30 23.39 -19.46
C VAL A 356 -14.68 24.65 -20.06
N ALA A 357 -13.35 24.73 -20.21
CA ALA A 357 -12.69 25.85 -20.88
C ALA A 357 -13.07 25.95 -22.36
N GLU A 358 -13.23 24.84 -23.06
CA GLU A 358 -13.74 24.80 -24.44
C GLU A 358 -15.18 25.35 -24.57
N LEU A 359 -16.05 25.01 -23.59
CA LEU A 359 -17.45 25.49 -23.52
C LEU A 359 -17.51 26.99 -23.18
N GLU A 360 -16.65 27.47 -22.25
CA GLU A 360 -16.57 28.86 -21.84
C GLU A 360 -16.22 29.77 -23.04
N ASN A 361 -15.29 29.33 -23.87
CA ASN A 361 -14.88 30.04 -25.09
C ASN A 361 -16.01 30.14 -26.13
N ARG A 362 -17.01 29.25 -26.08
CA ARG A 362 -18.14 29.25 -27.05
C ARG A 362 -19.34 30.07 -26.59
N SER A 363 -19.78 29.99 -25.32
CA SER A 363 -21.04 30.62 -24.91
C SER A 363 -21.28 30.77 -23.40
N TRP A 364 -20.54 30.04 -22.53
CA TRP A 364 -20.86 29.89 -21.10
C TRP A 364 -19.86 30.62 -20.23
N LYS A 365 -19.88 31.95 -20.18
CA LYS A 365 -18.95 32.74 -19.35
C LYS A 365 -19.07 32.37 -17.87
N GLY A 366 -17.92 32.09 -17.23
CA GLY A 366 -17.81 31.79 -15.81
C GLY A 366 -17.90 30.30 -15.44
N LEU A 367 -18.20 29.40 -16.38
CA LEU A 367 -18.28 27.96 -16.13
C LEU A 367 -16.92 27.39 -15.64
N GLY A 368 -15.81 27.87 -16.22
CA GLY A 368 -14.46 27.47 -15.80
C GLY A 368 -14.16 27.83 -14.36
N LEU A 369 -14.55 29.02 -13.92
CA LEU A 369 -14.39 29.41 -12.51
C LEU A 369 -15.25 28.55 -11.59
N SER A 370 -16.50 28.29 -11.97
CA SER A 370 -17.43 27.45 -11.18
C SER A 370 -16.89 26.02 -10.99
N ALA A 371 -16.37 25.41 -12.05
CA ALA A 371 -15.76 24.08 -11.97
C ALA A 371 -14.50 24.06 -11.08
N GLN A 372 -13.64 25.08 -11.20
CA GLN A 372 -12.46 25.20 -10.33
C GLN A 372 -12.85 25.39 -8.86
N LEU A 373 -13.85 26.24 -8.57
CA LEU A 373 -14.36 26.44 -7.20
C LEU A 373 -14.95 25.17 -6.62
N LEU A 374 -15.70 24.40 -7.43
CA LEU A 374 -16.23 23.10 -7.01
C LEU A 374 -15.11 22.14 -6.63
N PHE A 375 -14.05 22.02 -7.45
CA PHE A 375 -12.91 21.15 -7.12
C PHE A 375 -12.15 21.63 -5.89
N VAL A 376 -11.99 22.95 -5.71
CA VAL A 376 -11.38 23.50 -4.48
C VAL A 376 -12.23 23.19 -3.26
N LEU A 377 -13.56 23.32 -3.36
CA LEU A 377 -14.48 22.96 -2.26
C LEU A 377 -14.36 21.48 -1.90
N LEU A 378 -14.33 20.58 -2.90
CA LEU A 378 -14.14 19.15 -2.68
C LEU A 378 -12.79 18.87 -1.98
N LEU A 379 -11.71 19.53 -2.40
CA LEU A 379 -10.40 19.41 -1.74
C LEU A 379 -10.43 19.89 -0.28
N LEU A 380 -11.16 20.98 0.01
CA LEU A 380 -11.30 21.46 1.40
C LEU A 380 -12.10 20.47 2.28
N VAL A 381 -13.18 19.88 1.75
CA VAL A 381 -13.93 18.83 2.46
C VAL A 381 -13.04 17.61 2.69
N MET A 382 -12.33 17.16 1.65
CA MET A 382 -11.41 16.02 1.76
C MET A 382 -10.25 16.31 2.73
N PHE A 383 -9.78 17.55 2.80
CA PHE A 383 -8.77 17.95 3.79
C PHE A 383 -9.29 17.80 5.23
N GLY A 384 -10.50 18.27 5.51
CA GLY A 384 -11.13 18.07 6.82
C GLY A 384 -11.24 16.58 7.19
N MET A 385 -11.71 15.75 6.25
CA MET A 385 -11.75 14.29 6.42
C MET A 385 -10.35 13.68 6.62
N GLY A 386 -9.37 14.17 5.89
CA GLY A 386 -7.98 13.73 5.95
C GLY A 386 -7.31 14.03 7.28
N ILE A 387 -7.53 15.22 7.84
CA ILE A 387 -7.05 15.57 9.19
C ILE A 387 -7.70 14.70 10.26
N GLN A 388 -8.97 14.35 10.08
CA GLN A 388 -9.63 13.41 11.00
C GLN A 388 -9.01 12.00 10.89
N ASN A 389 -8.76 11.50 9.67
CA ASN A 389 -8.05 10.23 9.46
C ASN A 389 -6.67 10.25 10.15
N TYR A 390 -5.90 11.33 9.94
CA TYR A 390 -4.59 11.48 10.56
C TYR A 390 -4.66 11.43 12.09
N ARG A 391 -5.58 12.17 12.72
CA ARG A 391 -5.73 12.20 14.18
C ARG A 391 -6.07 10.82 14.76
N GLU A 392 -6.96 10.08 14.10
CA GLU A 392 -7.34 8.73 14.54
C GLU A 392 -6.19 7.75 14.37
N SER A 393 -5.49 7.78 13.24
CA SER A 393 -4.33 6.92 13.00
C SER A 393 -3.18 7.25 13.95
N TYR A 394 -2.86 8.54 14.14
CA TYR A 394 -1.82 8.99 15.06
C TYR A 394 -2.11 8.53 16.50
N GLY A 395 -3.32 8.80 17.01
CA GLY A 395 -3.69 8.39 18.39
C GLY A 395 -3.66 6.88 18.59
N SER A 396 -4.04 6.09 17.58
CA SER A 396 -3.95 4.62 17.65
C SER A 396 -2.50 4.14 17.72
N TYR A 397 -1.59 4.70 16.92
CA TYR A 397 -0.18 4.31 16.92
C TYR A 397 0.54 4.77 18.19
N GLU A 398 0.26 6.00 18.66
CA GLU A 398 0.80 6.52 19.91
C GLU A 398 0.43 5.61 21.10
N GLN A 399 -0.84 5.19 21.19
CA GLN A 399 -1.29 4.27 22.22
C GLN A 399 -0.58 2.91 22.14
N GLN A 400 -0.49 2.32 20.92
CA GLN A 400 0.22 1.05 20.73
C GLN A 400 1.70 1.15 21.12
N LYS A 401 2.34 2.27 20.82
CA LYS A 401 3.74 2.50 21.20
C LYS A 401 3.90 2.58 22.72
N VAL A 402 3.06 3.36 23.40
CA VAL A 402 3.11 3.50 24.87
C VAL A 402 2.99 2.15 25.56
N GLU A 403 2.03 1.31 25.15
CA GLU A 403 1.85 -0.02 25.74
C GLU A 403 3.02 -0.97 25.39
N THR A 404 3.55 -0.85 24.18
CA THR A 404 4.72 -1.63 23.74
C THR A 404 5.98 -1.23 24.52
N ASP A 405 6.27 0.07 24.62
CA ASP A 405 7.42 0.57 25.36
C ASP A 405 7.36 0.14 26.83
N LYS A 406 6.20 0.23 27.47
CA LYS A 406 5.97 -0.26 28.82
C LYS A 406 6.32 -1.75 28.98
N THR A 407 5.96 -2.57 28.00
CA THR A 407 6.29 -4.01 28.00
C THR A 407 7.79 -4.24 27.81
N LEU A 408 8.40 -3.53 26.86
CA LEU A 408 9.84 -3.65 26.59
C LEU A 408 10.69 -3.15 27.76
N ASP A 409 10.31 -2.05 28.38
CA ASP A 409 10.97 -1.50 29.58
C ASP A 409 10.89 -2.46 30.76
N LEU A 410 9.74 -3.13 30.93
CA LEU A 410 9.53 -4.12 31.98
C LEU A 410 10.42 -5.37 31.80
N ILE A 411 10.48 -5.90 30.58
CA ILE A 411 11.29 -7.08 30.26
C ILE A 411 12.79 -6.71 30.23
N GLY A 412 13.11 -5.50 29.76
CA GLY A 412 14.46 -4.98 29.65
C GLY A 412 15.31 -5.77 28.64
N THR A 413 16.58 -5.98 28.99
CA THR A 413 17.50 -6.84 28.23
C THR A 413 17.80 -8.09 29.06
N PRO A 414 17.06 -9.19 28.83
CA PRO A 414 17.26 -10.42 29.57
C PRO A 414 18.64 -11.03 29.26
N GLU A 415 19.16 -11.80 30.22
CA GLU A 415 20.36 -12.62 30.00
C GLU A 415 20.09 -13.67 28.91
N GLU A 416 21.12 -14.12 28.18
CA GLU A 416 20.98 -15.05 27.04
C GLU A 416 20.36 -16.41 27.42
N ASP A 417 20.46 -16.83 28.67
CA ASP A 417 19.91 -18.08 29.21
C ASP A 417 18.43 -17.96 29.61
N VAL A 418 17.84 -16.75 29.59
CA VAL A 418 16.42 -16.54 29.83
C VAL A 418 15.66 -16.81 28.56
N GLN A 419 14.78 -17.82 28.56
CA GLN A 419 13.93 -18.15 27.41
C GLN A 419 12.69 -17.24 27.31
N MET A 420 12.21 -17.08 26.08
CA MET A 420 10.93 -16.44 25.76
C MET A 420 9.93 -17.52 25.34
N VAL A 421 9.01 -17.89 26.21
CA VAL A 421 8.03 -18.95 25.94
C VAL A 421 6.68 -18.32 25.58
N THR A 422 6.10 -18.67 24.46
CA THR A 422 4.84 -18.10 24.00
C THR A 422 3.85 -19.19 23.60
N ASN A 423 2.66 -19.17 24.21
CA ASN A 423 1.58 -20.10 23.92
C ASN A 423 0.40 -19.37 23.27
N GLY A 424 0.04 -19.74 22.04
CA GLY A 424 -1.20 -19.29 21.39
C GLY A 424 -1.24 -17.82 20.91
N VAL A 425 -0.25 -16.98 21.21
CA VAL A 425 -0.20 -15.60 20.71
C VAL A 425 0.42 -15.61 19.32
N LYS A 426 -0.46 -15.67 18.30
CA LYS A 426 -0.05 -15.73 16.88
C LYS A 426 0.92 -14.57 16.54
N HIS A 427 1.93 -14.89 15.74
CA HIS A 427 2.97 -13.97 15.26
C HIS A 427 3.90 -13.38 16.34
N LEU A 428 3.54 -13.37 17.62
CA LEU A 428 4.41 -12.84 18.66
C LEU A 428 5.70 -13.67 18.73
N GLY A 429 5.60 -14.97 18.98
CA GLY A 429 6.75 -15.89 19.09
C GLY A 429 7.43 -16.22 17.76
N TRP A 430 6.81 -15.94 16.61
CA TRP A 430 7.36 -16.32 15.30
C TRP A 430 8.14 -15.18 14.64
N THR A 431 7.86 -13.93 14.99
CA THR A 431 8.46 -12.78 14.31
C THR A 431 8.82 -11.63 15.25
N VAL A 432 7.91 -11.21 16.15
CA VAL A 432 8.07 -10.01 16.96
C VAL A 432 9.13 -10.22 18.04
N LEU A 433 9.06 -11.31 18.80
CA LEU A 433 10.07 -11.62 19.81
C LEU A 433 11.46 -11.82 19.19
N TYR A 434 11.58 -12.48 18.04
CA TYR A 434 12.85 -12.60 17.32
C TYR A 434 13.45 -11.26 16.91
N TYR A 435 12.65 -10.23 16.72
CA TYR A 435 13.14 -8.90 16.41
C TYR A 435 13.64 -8.16 17.67
N TYR A 436 12.86 -8.20 18.76
CA TYR A 436 13.19 -7.45 19.97
C TYR A 436 14.19 -8.18 20.88
N TYR A 437 14.23 -9.52 20.82
CA TYR A 437 15.07 -10.38 21.66
C TYR A 437 15.83 -11.41 20.81
N PRO A 438 16.72 -10.94 19.89
CA PRO A 438 17.39 -11.83 18.93
C PRO A 438 18.38 -12.80 19.56
N ASP A 439 18.88 -12.52 20.78
CA ASP A 439 19.87 -13.32 21.49
C ASP A 439 19.25 -14.34 22.46
N ASN A 440 17.91 -14.23 22.69
CA ASN A 440 17.20 -15.15 23.57
C ASN A 440 16.55 -16.28 22.77
N GLU A 441 16.52 -17.47 23.35
CA GLU A 441 15.80 -18.60 22.76
C GLU A 441 14.30 -18.42 22.87
N ILE A 442 13.58 -18.59 21.72
CA ILE A 442 12.14 -18.43 21.64
C ILE A 442 11.48 -19.77 21.46
N VAL A 443 10.69 -20.18 22.47
CA VAL A 443 9.95 -21.44 22.50
C VAL A 443 8.49 -21.16 22.19
N ASN A 444 7.99 -21.75 21.10
CA ASN A 444 6.55 -21.68 20.74
C ASN A 444 5.84 -22.90 21.34
N GLY A 445 5.28 -22.73 22.54
CA GLY A 445 4.61 -23.79 23.26
C GLY A 445 4.18 -23.37 24.65
N ASP A 446 3.72 -24.33 25.44
CA ASP A 446 3.28 -24.08 26.82
C ASP A 446 4.48 -23.93 27.76
N TYR A 447 4.29 -23.34 28.96
CA TYR A 447 5.33 -23.12 29.96
C TYR A 447 6.09 -24.39 30.35
N ASN A 448 5.46 -25.56 30.27
CA ASN A 448 6.09 -26.85 30.53
C ASN A 448 7.09 -27.30 29.45
N GLN A 449 7.19 -26.58 28.35
CA GLN A 449 8.18 -26.81 27.28
C GLN A 449 9.42 -25.91 27.43
N ALA A 450 9.47 -25.08 28.46
CA ALA A 450 10.67 -24.33 28.80
C ALA A 450 11.78 -25.32 29.21
N GLU A 451 12.99 -25.12 28.68
CA GLU A 451 14.19 -25.90 29.03
C GLU A 451 15.08 -25.13 30.03
N SER A 452 14.90 -23.80 30.11
CA SER A 452 15.62 -22.95 31.05
C SER A 452 14.92 -22.88 32.40
N ASP A 453 15.71 -22.73 33.45
CA ASP A 453 15.24 -22.48 34.82
C ASP A 453 14.66 -21.07 34.99
N ARG A 454 14.83 -20.19 33.99
CA ARG A 454 14.34 -18.80 33.98
C ARG A 454 13.73 -18.47 32.63
N PHE A 455 12.47 -18.05 32.62
CA PHE A 455 11.79 -17.67 31.36
C PHE A 455 10.67 -16.67 31.53
N TRP A 456 10.43 -15.89 30.48
CA TRP A 456 9.23 -15.08 30.30
C TRP A 456 8.17 -15.92 29.60
N TYR A 457 6.93 -15.89 30.10
CA TYR A 457 5.82 -16.64 29.54
C TYR A 457 4.71 -15.69 29.05
N PHE A 458 4.38 -15.80 27.78
CA PHE A 458 3.39 -14.98 27.07
C PHE A 458 2.20 -15.87 26.69
N THR A 459 1.00 -15.56 27.20
CA THR A 459 -0.21 -16.37 26.98
C THR A 459 -1.42 -15.48 26.72
N PRO A 460 -2.38 -15.86 25.82
CA PRO A 460 -3.56 -15.04 25.55
C PRO A 460 -4.52 -14.96 26.73
N ASP A 461 -4.53 -15.99 27.58
CA ASP A 461 -5.40 -16.10 28.76
C ASP A 461 -4.57 -16.12 30.04
N ALA A 462 -5.15 -15.65 31.14
CA ALA A 462 -4.49 -15.76 32.45
C ALA A 462 -4.25 -17.22 32.84
N MET A 463 -3.10 -17.50 33.46
CA MET A 463 -2.81 -18.82 34.02
C MET A 463 -3.83 -19.14 35.11
N SER A 464 -4.28 -20.40 35.17
CA SER A 464 -5.15 -20.84 36.26
C SER A 464 -4.39 -20.90 37.57
N ASP A 465 -5.10 -20.70 38.68
CA ASP A 465 -4.53 -20.83 40.03
C ASP A 465 -3.89 -22.21 40.27
N GLU A 466 -4.44 -23.26 39.64
CA GLU A 466 -3.90 -24.63 39.69
C GLU A 466 -2.54 -24.72 38.97
N ALA A 467 -2.41 -24.09 37.81
CA ALA A 467 -1.15 -24.06 37.06
C ALA A 467 -0.05 -23.30 37.82
N VAL A 468 -0.40 -22.14 38.41
CA VAL A 468 0.52 -21.36 39.24
C VAL A 468 0.92 -22.16 40.48
N ALA A 469 -0.04 -22.79 41.19
CA ALA A 469 0.24 -23.59 42.37
C ALA A 469 1.10 -24.83 42.04
N GLY A 470 0.88 -25.45 40.86
CA GLY A 470 1.71 -26.56 40.37
C GLY A 470 3.18 -26.15 40.19
N LEU A 471 3.42 -25.03 39.48
CA LEU A 471 4.77 -24.48 39.31
C LEU A 471 5.45 -24.16 40.64
N GLN A 472 4.71 -23.60 41.59
CA GLN A 472 5.23 -23.29 42.94
C GLN A 472 5.60 -24.55 43.71
N GLN A 473 4.81 -25.64 43.60
CA GLN A 473 5.11 -26.95 44.16
C GLN A 473 6.36 -27.58 43.54
N ASP A 474 6.58 -27.34 42.23
CA ASP A 474 7.77 -27.79 41.50
C ASP A 474 9.02 -26.92 41.77
N GLY A 475 8.91 -25.94 42.67
CA GLY A 475 10.04 -25.10 43.12
C GLY A 475 10.28 -23.85 42.28
N TYR A 476 9.31 -23.43 41.49
CA TYR A 476 9.40 -22.19 40.73
C TYR A 476 8.73 -21.02 41.46
N ARG A 477 9.29 -19.85 41.31
CA ARG A 477 8.63 -18.56 41.61
C ARG A 477 7.93 -18.06 40.38
N VAL A 478 6.65 -17.76 40.47
CA VAL A 478 5.85 -17.17 39.41
C VAL A 478 5.52 -15.73 39.78
N THR A 479 5.96 -14.79 38.97
CA THR A 479 5.62 -13.36 39.10
C THR A 479 4.64 -13.02 37.99
N ASP A 480 3.42 -12.60 38.36
CA ASP A 480 2.36 -12.18 37.43
C ASP A 480 2.44 -10.67 37.22
N TYR A 481 2.56 -10.26 35.97
CA TYR A 481 2.55 -8.85 35.56
C TYR A 481 1.22 -8.42 34.93
N GLY A 482 0.26 -9.34 34.87
CA GLY A 482 -1.07 -9.11 34.32
C GLY A 482 -1.09 -8.95 32.82
N GLN A 483 -2.09 -8.24 32.34
CA GLN A 483 -2.30 -8.04 30.89
C GLN A 483 -1.34 -6.96 30.37
N MET A 484 -0.58 -7.32 29.37
CA MET A 484 0.41 -6.50 28.68
C MET A 484 0.16 -6.52 27.16
N GLN A 485 0.87 -5.67 26.42
CA GLN A 485 0.75 -5.60 24.96
C GLN A 485 2.13 -5.38 24.32
N LEU A 486 2.42 -6.11 23.26
CA LEU A 486 3.57 -5.87 22.40
C LEU A 486 3.07 -5.71 20.95
N ALA A 487 3.32 -4.55 20.36
CA ALA A 487 2.71 -4.12 19.11
C ALA A 487 1.16 -4.18 19.19
N GLN A 488 0.52 -4.96 18.31
CA GLN A 488 -0.94 -5.14 18.32
C GLN A 488 -1.42 -6.39 19.07
N TYR A 489 -0.51 -7.07 19.80
CA TYR A 489 -0.80 -8.35 20.43
C TYR A 489 -0.96 -8.17 21.94
N PRO A 490 -2.18 -8.27 22.51
CA PRO A 490 -2.39 -8.37 23.93
C PRO A 490 -2.10 -9.79 24.44
N PHE A 491 -1.54 -9.90 25.63
CA PHE A 491 -1.23 -11.17 26.32
C PHE A 491 -1.14 -10.95 27.82
N TYR A 492 -1.18 -12.03 28.59
CA TYR A 492 -0.76 -12.05 29.99
C TYR A 492 0.72 -12.41 30.05
N LEU A 493 1.46 -11.68 30.91
CA LEU A 493 2.90 -11.82 31.04
C LEU A 493 3.27 -12.35 32.42
N TYR A 494 4.05 -13.41 32.43
CA TYR A 494 4.60 -14.00 33.63
C TYR A 494 6.12 -14.10 33.53
N TYR A 495 6.83 -13.88 34.67
CA TYR A 495 8.22 -14.26 34.80
C TYR A 495 8.31 -15.45 35.74
N ILE A 496 8.91 -16.53 35.29
CA ILE A 496 8.98 -17.82 35.99
C ILE A 496 10.45 -18.16 36.17
N GLU A 497 10.87 -18.39 37.44
CA GLU A 497 12.26 -18.71 37.78
C GLU A 497 12.34 -19.80 38.85
N ALA A 498 13.31 -20.72 38.75
CA ALA A 498 13.56 -21.72 39.77
C ALA A 498 14.09 -21.06 41.03
N VAL A 499 13.55 -21.41 42.19
CA VAL A 499 13.95 -20.86 43.50
C VAL A 499 15.29 -21.40 43.99
N GLN A 500 15.71 -22.58 43.48
CA GLN A 500 17.05 -23.14 43.69
C GLN A 500 17.63 -23.57 42.34
N PRO A 501 18.93 -23.34 42.04
CA PRO A 501 19.51 -23.84 40.82
C PRO A 501 19.37 -25.34 40.78
N ALA A 502 18.84 -25.88 39.69
CA ALA A 502 18.59 -27.30 39.50
C ALA A 502 19.85 -28.14 39.55
N SER A 503 20.28 -28.52 40.75
CA SER A 503 21.14 -29.65 40.98
C SER A 503 20.38 -30.99 41.00
N PHE A 504 19.07 -30.96 40.80
CA PHE A 504 18.18 -32.12 40.86
C PHE A 504 17.18 -32.08 39.71
N ALA A 505 17.44 -32.68 38.60
CA ALA A 505 16.47 -33.43 37.80
C ALA A 505 16.98 -33.72 36.38
N LYS A 506 17.86 -34.64 36.20
CA LYS A 506 17.90 -35.50 34.98
C LYS A 506 17.93 -36.94 35.43
N SER A 507 16.78 -37.41 35.89
CA SER A 507 16.41 -38.82 35.98
C SER A 507 14.91 -38.94 35.73
N ARG A 508 14.53 -38.80 34.48
CA ARG A 508 13.31 -39.46 33.94
C ARG A 508 13.43 -39.60 32.42
#